data_2a7fbb8a9c2e2a5ac89b66a90c2a8923
#
_entry.id   2a7fbb8a9c2e2a5ac89b66a90c2a8923
#
_cell.length_a   1.000
_cell.length_b   1.000
_cell.length_c   1.000
_cell.angle_alpha   90.00
_cell.angle_beta   90.00
_cell.angle_gamma   90.00
#
_symmetry.space_group_name_H-M   'P 1'
#
loop_
_entity.id
_entity.type
_entity.pdbx_description
1 polymer ?
#
loop_
_entity_poly.entity_id
_entity_poly.type
_entity_poly.pdbx_seq_one_letter_code
_entity_poly.pdbx_strand_id
1 'polypeptide(L)'
;MHIKIHRKRSVDTEAFYVLLAVKADKTREVIGIYNKPTESAHGWGEMLNDIYERGVERLGLICADGLKGLEDVIAEVFPKTPLQRCTTHLKRNIISDVRIGDKREVAEDLKQVFRTGDRDYTIEKARAEWRSFCDKWGRYYRAIKRRRDDCSYKLYFTYLNYDHRIQAMIYTTNWIERLQKDFRRVTRMRGAMPNEESVPLLMGKTAMDKKSYLRQVPRIDLDETLFPPEKAAPQPEYTTSGCYDPKLRELAEMARSASAVAEDDEPKEN
;
A
#
# COMPACT_ATOMS: atom_id res chain seq x y z
N MET A 1 -11.69 2.16 -4.51
CA MET A 1 -12.88 3.04 -4.37
C MET A 1 -14.10 2.35 -4.98
N HIS A 2 -15.30 2.63 -4.43
CA HIS A 2 -16.54 1.99 -4.89
C HIS A 2 -17.32 2.95 -5.80
N ILE A 3 -17.76 2.46 -6.96
CA ILE A 3 -18.47 3.23 -7.99
C ILE A 3 -19.70 2.45 -8.42
N LYS A 4 -20.81 3.17 -8.57
CA LYS A 4 -22.08 2.60 -9.07
C LYS A 4 -22.03 2.41 -10.58
N ILE A 5 -22.44 1.25 -11.05
CA ILE A 5 -22.44 0.86 -12.46
C ILE A 5 -23.79 0.31 -12.84
N HIS A 6 -24.31 0.74 -13.99
CA HIS A 6 -25.51 0.14 -14.58
C HIS A 6 -25.20 -1.26 -15.11
N ARG A 7 -26.02 -2.21 -14.67
CA ARG A 7 -26.11 -3.57 -15.21
C ARG A 7 -27.46 -3.75 -15.89
N LYS A 8 -27.64 -4.82 -16.65
CA LYS A 8 -28.87 -5.05 -17.46
C LYS A 8 -30.18 -4.83 -16.69
N ARG A 9 -30.22 -5.12 -15.38
CA ARG A 9 -31.43 -5.03 -14.53
C ARG A 9 -31.21 -4.37 -13.16
N SER A 10 -30.00 -3.90 -12.87
CA SER A 10 -29.62 -3.38 -11.56
C SER A 10 -28.62 -2.23 -11.68
N VAL A 11 -28.36 -1.58 -10.55
CA VAL A 11 -27.22 -0.70 -10.36
C VAL A 11 -26.37 -1.31 -9.26
N ASP A 12 -25.22 -1.82 -9.65
CA ASP A 12 -24.31 -2.50 -8.72
C ASP A 12 -23.18 -1.57 -8.29
N THR A 13 -22.63 -1.81 -7.10
CA THR A 13 -21.49 -1.05 -6.59
C THR A 13 -20.24 -1.90 -6.71
N GLU A 14 -19.29 -1.47 -7.54
CA GLU A 14 -18.08 -2.22 -7.82
C GLU A 14 -16.83 -1.51 -7.30
N ALA A 15 -15.82 -2.31 -6.95
CA ALA A 15 -14.55 -1.81 -6.43
C ALA A 15 -13.57 -1.52 -7.58
N PHE A 16 -13.00 -0.32 -7.55
CA PHE A 16 -11.93 0.09 -8.46
C PHE A 16 -10.65 0.41 -7.69
N TYR A 17 -9.57 -0.16 -8.16
CA TYR A 17 -8.22 0.00 -7.62
C TYR A 17 -7.41 0.92 -8.51
N VAL A 18 -6.60 1.76 -7.91
CA VAL A 18 -5.78 2.75 -8.62
C VAL A 18 -4.35 2.63 -8.15
N LEU A 19 -3.45 2.45 -9.08
CA LEU A 19 -2.01 2.47 -8.85
C LEU A 19 -1.44 3.81 -9.30
N LEU A 20 -0.90 4.57 -8.36
CA LEU A 20 -0.23 5.85 -8.59
C LEU A 20 1.26 5.68 -8.36
N ALA A 21 2.06 5.92 -9.37
CA ALA A 21 3.50 5.87 -9.30
C ALA A 21 4.14 7.26 -9.24
N VAL A 22 5.32 7.32 -8.61
CA VAL A 22 6.31 8.37 -8.80
C VAL A 22 7.43 7.79 -9.61
N LYS A 23 7.70 8.38 -10.79
CA LYS A 23 8.71 7.89 -11.74
C LYS A 23 10.11 8.42 -11.38
N ALA A 24 11.13 7.86 -12.02
CA ALA A 24 12.53 8.30 -11.88
C ALA A 24 12.72 9.78 -12.24
N ASP A 25 11.94 10.30 -13.20
CA ASP A 25 11.93 11.74 -13.56
C ASP A 25 11.24 12.63 -12.52
N LYS A 26 10.82 12.05 -11.39
CA LYS A 26 10.12 12.71 -10.27
C LYS A 26 8.70 13.18 -10.60
N THR A 27 8.15 12.84 -11.74
CA THR A 27 6.75 13.07 -12.07
C THR A 27 5.85 11.96 -11.54
N ARG A 28 4.56 12.19 -11.51
CA ARG A 28 3.56 11.22 -11.03
C ARG A 28 2.71 10.74 -12.18
N GLU A 29 2.36 9.46 -12.14
CA GLU A 29 1.53 8.84 -13.16
C GLU A 29 0.59 7.80 -12.56
N VAL A 30 -0.64 7.74 -13.06
CA VAL A 30 -1.55 6.63 -12.77
C VAL A 30 -1.21 5.50 -13.73
N ILE A 31 -0.54 4.47 -13.22
CA ILE A 31 -0.04 3.34 -14.01
C ILE A 31 -1.05 2.21 -14.17
N GLY A 32 -2.14 2.22 -13.39
CA GLY A 32 -3.20 1.23 -13.50
C GLY A 32 -4.49 1.66 -12.82
N ILE A 33 -5.61 1.29 -13.43
CA ILE A 33 -6.97 1.40 -12.90
C ILE A 33 -7.68 0.08 -13.19
N TYR A 34 -8.00 -0.68 -12.14
CA TYR A 34 -8.51 -2.04 -12.26
C TYR A 34 -9.87 -2.17 -11.60
N ASN A 35 -10.78 -2.89 -12.27
CA ASN A 35 -12.02 -3.34 -11.66
C ASN A 35 -11.83 -4.76 -11.12
N LYS A 36 -11.99 -4.95 -9.82
CA LYS A 36 -11.95 -6.29 -9.20
C LYS A 36 -13.14 -6.43 -8.24
N PRO A 37 -13.87 -7.54 -8.30
CA PRO A 37 -15.11 -7.71 -7.54
C PRO A 37 -14.87 -7.77 -6.03
N THR A 38 -13.70 -8.21 -5.60
CA THR A 38 -13.33 -8.36 -4.18
C THR A 38 -11.92 -7.88 -3.90
N GLU A 39 -11.70 -7.33 -2.69
CA GLU A 39 -10.37 -7.07 -2.15
C GLU A 39 -9.75 -8.40 -1.72
N SER A 40 -8.92 -8.98 -2.58
CA SER A 40 -8.24 -10.25 -2.32
C SER A 40 -6.76 -10.16 -2.65
N ALA A 41 -5.95 -11.00 -2.01
CA ALA A 41 -4.53 -11.13 -2.33
C ALA A 41 -4.32 -11.51 -3.80
N HIS A 42 -5.14 -12.42 -4.34
CA HIS A 42 -5.11 -12.80 -5.74
C HIS A 42 -5.33 -11.60 -6.69
N GLY A 43 -6.32 -10.75 -6.41
CA GLY A 43 -6.56 -9.53 -7.21
C GLY A 43 -5.37 -8.57 -7.20
N TRP A 44 -4.65 -8.46 -6.08
CA TRP A 44 -3.43 -7.68 -5.99
C TRP A 44 -2.28 -8.32 -6.79
N GLY A 45 -2.17 -9.65 -6.77
CA GLY A 45 -1.21 -10.40 -7.57
C GLY A 45 -1.37 -10.10 -9.06
N GLU A 46 -2.57 -10.22 -9.58
CA GLU A 46 -2.87 -9.90 -10.99
C GLU A 46 -2.51 -8.46 -11.35
N MET A 47 -2.81 -7.48 -10.47
CA MET A 47 -2.47 -6.07 -10.72
C MET A 47 -0.97 -5.80 -10.70
N LEU A 48 -0.22 -6.43 -9.79
CA LEU A 48 1.23 -6.28 -9.71
C LEU A 48 1.93 -7.02 -10.85
N ASN A 49 1.45 -8.18 -11.27
CA ASN A 49 1.96 -8.90 -12.44
C ASN A 49 1.72 -8.10 -13.72
N ASP A 50 0.53 -7.49 -13.91
CA ASP A 50 0.27 -6.64 -15.08
C ASP A 50 1.29 -5.50 -15.21
N ILE A 51 1.61 -4.80 -14.11
CA ILE A 51 2.61 -3.73 -14.18
C ILE A 51 4.03 -4.27 -14.41
N TYR A 52 4.35 -5.48 -13.90
CA TYR A 52 5.62 -6.14 -14.15
C TYR A 52 5.75 -6.53 -15.64
N GLU A 53 4.75 -7.17 -16.22
CA GLU A 53 4.70 -7.53 -17.65
C GLU A 53 4.78 -6.31 -18.58
N ARG A 54 4.27 -5.16 -18.13
CA ARG A 54 4.38 -3.88 -18.85
C ARG A 54 5.75 -3.21 -18.71
N GLY A 55 6.74 -3.88 -18.11
CA GLY A 55 8.14 -3.46 -18.03
C GLY A 55 8.53 -2.72 -16.76
N VAL A 56 7.72 -2.77 -15.70
CA VAL A 56 8.12 -2.23 -14.38
C VAL A 56 8.92 -3.30 -13.64
N GLU A 57 10.22 -3.32 -13.81
CA GLU A 57 11.11 -4.33 -13.21
C GLU A 57 11.46 -4.05 -11.74
N ARG A 58 11.42 -2.79 -11.32
CA ARG A 58 11.86 -2.37 -9.98
C ARG A 58 10.93 -1.31 -9.39
N LEU A 59 10.61 -1.50 -8.11
CA LEU A 59 9.90 -0.52 -7.30
C LEU A 59 10.75 -0.19 -6.06
N GLY A 60 10.95 1.09 -5.78
CA GLY A 60 11.70 1.53 -4.60
C GLY A 60 10.93 1.38 -3.30
N LEU A 61 9.62 1.49 -3.36
CA LEU A 61 8.72 1.37 -2.23
C LEU A 61 7.29 1.21 -2.72
N ILE A 62 6.51 0.35 -2.08
CA ILE A 62 5.05 0.35 -2.18
C ILE A 62 4.48 0.96 -0.90
N CYS A 63 3.60 1.97 -1.04
CA CYS A 63 2.85 2.52 0.07
C CYS A 63 1.37 2.19 -0.10
N ALA A 64 0.80 1.44 0.86
CA ALA A 64 -0.59 0.99 0.78
C ALA A 64 -1.30 1.06 2.13
N ASP A 65 -2.63 0.93 2.11
CA ASP A 65 -3.42 0.72 3.31
C ASP A 65 -3.16 -0.68 3.90
N GLY A 66 -3.66 -0.96 5.08
CA GLY A 66 -3.44 -2.23 5.77
C GLY A 66 -4.25 -3.40 5.17
N LEU A 67 -3.98 -3.75 3.92
CA LEU A 67 -4.61 -4.85 3.22
C LEU A 67 -3.96 -6.18 3.59
N LYS A 68 -4.77 -7.17 3.93
CA LYS A 68 -4.28 -8.52 4.27
C LYS A 68 -3.74 -9.23 3.03
N GLY A 69 -2.59 -9.89 3.16
CA GLY A 69 -1.98 -10.70 2.09
C GLY A 69 -1.25 -9.89 1.02
N LEU A 70 -1.21 -8.55 1.12
CA LEU A 70 -0.47 -7.73 0.17
C LEU A 70 1.04 -7.91 0.31
N GLU A 71 1.53 -8.16 1.52
CA GLU A 71 2.94 -8.44 1.80
C GLU A 71 3.44 -9.65 1.03
N ASP A 72 2.67 -10.74 1.04
CA ASP A 72 3.02 -12.00 0.39
C ASP A 72 3.07 -11.83 -1.12
N VAL A 73 2.09 -11.15 -1.68
CA VAL A 73 2.02 -10.84 -3.12
C VAL A 73 3.20 -9.96 -3.56
N ILE A 74 3.57 -8.94 -2.76
CA ILE A 74 4.73 -8.11 -3.07
C ILE A 74 6.02 -8.94 -3.02
N ALA A 75 6.15 -9.82 -2.02
CA ALA A 75 7.31 -10.69 -1.91
C ALA A 75 7.43 -11.68 -3.08
N GLU A 76 6.32 -12.05 -3.70
CA GLU A 76 6.30 -12.92 -4.88
C GLU A 76 6.66 -12.17 -6.16
N VAL A 77 5.98 -11.05 -6.46
CA VAL A 77 6.14 -10.33 -7.73
C VAL A 77 7.34 -9.37 -7.70
N PHE A 78 7.56 -8.69 -6.59
CA PHE A 78 8.63 -7.71 -6.39
C PHE A 78 9.42 -7.99 -5.11
N PRO A 79 10.19 -9.08 -5.01
CA PRO A 79 10.79 -9.59 -3.76
C PRO A 79 11.76 -8.62 -3.06
N LYS A 80 12.28 -7.63 -3.78
CA LYS A 80 13.20 -6.61 -3.22
C LYS A 80 12.49 -5.31 -2.85
N THR A 81 11.17 -5.23 -3.00
CA THR A 81 10.41 -4.00 -2.79
C THR A 81 9.86 -3.92 -1.37
N PRO A 82 10.29 -2.95 -0.57
CA PRO A 82 9.74 -2.74 0.77
C PRO A 82 8.27 -2.28 0.71
N LEU A 83 7.49 -2.66 1.73
CA LEU A 83 6.13 -2.18 1.93
C LEU A 83 6.08 -1.19 3.09
N GLN A 84 5.48 -0.04 2.86
CA GLN A 84 5.06 0.90 3.88
C GLN A 84 3.54 0.86 4.03
N ARG A 85 3.04 0.54 5.21
CA ARG A 85 1.62 0.70 5.52
C ARG A 85 1.29 2.14 5.88
N CYS A 86 0.16 2.65 5.40
CA CYS A 86 -0.28 4.02 5.63
C CYS A 86 -0.48 4.33 7.11
N THR A 87 0.35 5.22 7.67
CA THR A 87 0.25 5.65 9.07
C THR A 87 -1.01 6.47 9.34
N THR A 88 -1.52 7.20 8.35
CA THR A 88 -2.75 8.00 8.49
C THR A 88 -3.96 7.10 8.74
N HIS A 89 -4.08 5.97 8.03
CA HIS A 89 -5.16 5.00 8.25
C HIS A 89 -5.05 4.34 9.63
N LEU A 90 -3.83 3.96 10.04
CA LEU A 90 -3.62 3.46 11.41
C LEU A 90 -4.05 4.46 12.47
N LYS A 91 -3.60 5.73 12.35
CA LYS A 91 -3.97 6.79 13.30
C LYS A 91 -5.48 7.01 13.35
N ARG A 92 -6.16 7.06 12.20
CA ARG A 92 -7.62 7.20 12.12
C ARG A 92 -8.33 6.04 12.82
N ASN A 93 -7.89 4.81 12.57
CA ASN A 93 -8.48 3.61 13.19
C ASN A 93 -8.30 3.63 14.70
N ILE A 94 -7.11 3.97 15.22
CA ILE A 94 -6.88 4.08 16.67
C ILE A 94 -7.78 5.18 17.27
N ILE A 95 -7.83 6.36 16.66
CA ILE A 95 -8.62 7.49 17.16
C ILE A 95 -10.13 7.18 17.11
N SER A 96 -10.60 6.37 16.16
CA SER A 96 -12.02 5.96 16.10
C SER A 96 -12.40 5.06 17.26
N ASP A 97 -11.45 4.23 17.73
CA ASP A 97 -11.67 3.25 18.80
C ASP A 97 -11.58 3.84 20.22
N VAL A 98 -11.21 5.12 20.37
CA VAL A 98 -11.07 5.76 21.69
C VAL A 98 -12.22 6.73 21.99
N ARG A 99 -12.49 6.98 23.28
CA ARG A 99 -13.49 7.91 23.76
C ARG A 99 -13.19 9.33 23.32
N ILE A 100 -14.22 10.15 23.13
CA ILE A 100 -14.09 11.53 22.64
C ILE A 100 -13.12 12.35 23.49
N GLY A 101 -13.18 12.24 24.82
CA GLY A 101 -12.29 12.94 25.75
C GLY A 101 -10.81 12.64 25.57
N ASP A 102 -10.47 11.43 25.15
CA ASP A 102 -9.08 10.97 25.05
C ASP A 102 -8.49 11.18 23.64
N LYS A 103 -9.35 11.48 22.64
CA LYS A 103 -8.92 11.58 21.22
C LYS A 103 -7.78 12.55 20.99
N ARG A 104 -7.82 13.70 21.67
CA ARG A 104 -6.81 14.74 21.52
C ARG A 104 -5.45 14.26 22.03
N GLU A 105 -5.40 13.69 23.23
CA GLU A 105 -4.16 13.22 23.83
C GLU A 105 -3.59 12.02 23.08
N VAL A 106 -4.43 11.05 22.70
CA VAL A 106 -4.04 9.93 21.83
C VAL A 106 -3.47 10.42 20.51
N ALA A 107 -4.05 11.43 19.89
CA ALA A 107 -3.57 11.99 18.64
C ALA A 107 -2.20 12.68 18.78
N GLU A 108 -1.96 13.39 19.90
CA GLU A 108 -0.65 14.01 20.17
C GLU A 108 0.43 12.93 20.43
N ASP A 109 0.13 11.91 21.23
CA ASP A 109 1.05 10.80 21.45
C ASP A 109 1.39 10.08 20.13
N LEU A 110 0.40 9.84 19.27
CA LEU A 110 0.64 9.25 17.93
C LEU A 110 1.49 10.11 17.00
N LYS A 111 1.49 11.44 17.17
CA LYS A 111 2.40 12.32 16.43
C LYS A 111 3.84 12.09 16.87
N GLN A 112 4.07 11.85 18.16
CA GLN A 112 5.41 11.56 18.69
C GLN A 112 5.94 10.23 18.17
N VAL A 113 5.08 9.21 18.06
CA VAL A 113 5.46 7.89 17.51
C VAL A 113 5.79 7.96 16.00
N PHE A 114 5.03 8.73 15.22
CA PHE A 114 5.20 8.79 13.76
C PHE A 114 5.77 10.12 13.32
N ARG A 115 7.00 10.40 13.75
CA ARG A 115 7.77 11.59 13.34
C ARG A 115 8.33 11.40 11.93
N THR A 116 8.50 12.52 11.23
CA THR A 116 9.13 12.57 9.91
C THR A 116 10.05 13.79 9.85
N GLY A 117 11.12 13.69 9.05
CA GLY A 117 12.03 14.81 8.85
C GLY A 117 13.09 15.00 9.96
N ASP A 118 13.14 14.13 10.93
CA ASP A 118 14.13 14.11 12.02
C ASP A 118 15.22 13.08 11.70
N ARG A 119 16.47 13.53 11.53
CA ARG A 119 17.62 12.67 11.20
C ARG A 119 17.97 11.70 12.33
N ASP A 120 17.72 12.10 13.57
CA ASP A 120 18.08 11.33 14.76
C ASP A 120 16.96 10.38 15.21
N TYR A 121 15.83 10.37 14.51
CA TYR A 121 14.69 9.50 14.80
C TYR A 121 14.84 8.17 14.06
N THR A 122 15.38 7.18 14.76
CA THR A 122 15.64 5.84 14.20
C THR A 122 14.44 4.90 14.37
N ILE A 123 14.49 3.75 13.67
CA ILE A 123 13.47 2.70 13.79
C ILE A 123 13.39 2.18 15.23
N GLU A 124 14.52 2.04 15.93
CA GLU A 124 14.58 1.56 17.31
C GLU A 124 13.85 2.52 18.25
N LYS A 125 14.09 3.83 18.10
CA LYS A 125 13.38 4.87 18.84
C LYS A 125 11.89 4.84 18.55
N ALA A 126 11.50 4.73 17.29
CA ALA A 126 10.09 4.65 16.88
C ALA A 126 9.39 3.41 17.44
N ARG A 127 10.06 2.27 17.46
CA ARG A 127 9.55 1.04 18.07
C ARG A 127 9.41 1.16 19.59
N ALA A 128 10.34 1.83 20.26
CA ALA A 128 10.26 2.09 21.69
C ALA A 128 9.08 3.01 22.03
N GLU A 129 8.92 4.11 21.28
CA GLU A 129 7.78 5.03 21.41
C GLU A 129 6.44 4.35 21.14
N TRP A 130 6.37 3.47 20.13
CA TRP A 130 5.17 2.67 19.86
C TRP A 130 4.80 1.75 21.02
N ARG A 131 5.80 1.06 21.60
CA ARG A 131 5.55 0.20 22.78
C ARG A 131 5.07 1.01 23.97
N SER A 132 5.72 2.14 24.25
CA SER A 132 5.33 3.06 25.32
C SER A 132 3.89 3.57 25.13
N PHE A 133 3.53 3.97 23.89
CA PHE A 133 2.18 4.35 23.51
C PHE A 133 1.18 3.21 23.80
N CYS A 134 1.50 1.99 23.35
CA CYS A 134 0.63 0.83 23.58
C CYS A 134 0.52 0.46 25.04
N ASP A 135 1.58 0.60 25.83
CA ASP A 135 1.56 0.33 27.28
C ASP A 135 0.76 1.39 28.05
N LYS A 136 0.85 2.67 27.67
CA LYS A 136 0.04 3.77 28.24
C LYS A 136 -1.44 3.55 27.97
N TRP A 137 -1.82 3.48 26.70
CA TRP A 137 -3.22 3.47 26.28
C TRP A 137 -3.87 2.08 26.29
N GLY A 138 -3.08 1.02 26.22
CA GLY A 138 -3.56 -0.36 26.28
C GLY A 138 -4.20 -0.73 27.62
N ARG A 139 -3.94 0.05 28.68
CA ARG A 139 -4.61 -0.09 29.99
C ARG A 139 -6.10 0.26 29.91
N TYR A 140 -6.45 1.20 29.02
CA TYR A 140 -7.81 1.71 28.84
C TYR A 140 -8.50 1.10 27.63
N TYR A 141 -7.73 0.75 26.56
CA TYR A 141 -8.25 0.32 25.27
C TYR A 141 -7.66 -1.01 24.83
N ARG A 142 -8.48 -2.06 24.90
CA ARG A 142 -8.06 -3.42 24.50
C ARG A 142 -7.59 -3.50 23.04
N ALA A 143 -8.19 -2.71 22.15
CA ALA A 143 -7.80 -2.65 20.74
C ALA A 143 -6.36 -2.14 20.56
N ILE A 144 -5.93 -1.15 21.35
CA ILE A 144 -4.54 -0.65 21.35
C ILE A 144 -3.60 -1.70 21.94
N LYS A 145 -3.98 -2.34 23.06
CA LYS A 145 -3.16 -3.39 23.69
C LYS A 145 -2.82 -4.52 22.72
N ARG A 146 -3.80 -4.99 21.92
CA ARG A 146 -3.57 -6.04 20.92
C ARG A 146 -2.56 -5.65 19.85
N ARG A 147 -2.45 -4.36 19.48
CA ARG A 147 -1.53 -3.86 18.45
C ARG A 147 -0.07 -3.86 18.91
N ARG A 148 0.19 -3.95 20.21
CA ARG A 148 1.54 -4.00 20.77
C ARG A 148 2.32 -5.21 20.28
N ASP A 149 1.65 -6.35 20.24
CA ASP A 149 2.25 -7.65 19.94
C ASP A 149 2.01 -8.09 18.47
N ASP A 150 1.31 -7.26 17.69
CA ASP A 150 1.09 -7.49 16.27
C ASP A 150 2.39 -7.17 15.50
N CYS A 151 3.01 -8.21 14.92
CA CYS A 151 4.26 -8.06 14.16
C CYS A 151 4.12 -7.16 12.92
N SER A 152 2.91 -7.02 12.38
CA SER A 152 2.65 -6.17 11.22
C SER A 152 2.87 -4.68 11.49
N TYR A 153 2.99 -4.26 12.77
CA TYR A 153 3.30 -2.86 13.08
C TYR A 153 4.64 -2.38 12.52
N LYS A 154 5.59 -3.29 12.29
CA LYS A 154 6.90 -2.98 11.71
C LYS A 154 6.78 -2.27 10.36
N LEU A 155 5.78 -2.65 9.56
CA LEU A 155 5.52 -2.08 8.23
C LEU A 155 5.04 -0.62 8.26
N TYR A 156 4.65 -0.09 9.42
CA TYR A 156 4.34 1.32 9.58
C TYR A 156 5.57 2.21 9.80
N PHE A 157 6.75 1.62 9.99
CA PHE A 157 8.01 2.31 10.22
C PHE A 157 9.02 2.14 9.07
N THR A 158 8.64 1.49 7.98
CA THR A 158 9.51 1.29 6.80
C THR A 158 10.03 2.61 6.25
N TYR A 159 9.26 3.70 6.33
CA TYR A 159 9.64 5.02 5.87
C TYR A 159 10.90 5.57 6.55
N LEU A 160 11.26 5.10 7.75
CA LEU A 160 12.46 5.53 8.48
C LEU A 160 13.76 4.98 7.88
N ASN A 161 13.68 3.99 6.98
CA ASN A 161 14.84 3.51 6.22
C ASN A 161 15.25 4.47 5.09
N TYR A 162 14.44 5.51 4.83
CA TYR A 162 14.65 6.45 3.75
C TYR A 162 15.07 7.81 4.27
N ASP A 163 15.69 8.60 3.38
CA ASP A 163 16.14 9.96 3.74
C ASP A 163 15.02 10.77 4.40
N HIS A 164 15.38 11.48 5.48
CA HIS A 164 14.45 12.27 6.28
C HIS A 164 13.62 13.28 5.45
N ARG A 165 14.19 13.77 4.32
CA ARG A 165 13.53 14.74 3.41
C ARG A 165 12.31 14.18 2.70
N ILE A 166 12.27 12.84 2.46
CA ILE A 166 11.17 12.20 1.74
C ILE A 166 10.18 11.49 2.66
N GLN A 167 10.51 11.26 3.91
CA GLN A 167 9.69 10.51 4.86
C GLN A 167 8.24 10.98 4.91
N ALA A 168 8.00 12.31 4.96
CA ALA A 168 6.67 12.89 4.99
C ALA A 168 5.81 12.60 3.75
N MET A 169 6.42 12.13 2.66
CA MET A 169 5.73 11.84 1.40
C MET A 169 5.40 10.37 1.24
N ILE A 170 6.21 9.49 1.83
CA ILE A 170 6.12 8.04 1.65
C ILE A 170 5.45 7.32 2.83
N TYR A 171 5.25 7.96 3.98
CA TYR A 171 4.66 7.32 5.16
C TYR A 171 3.13 7.26 5.14
N THR A 172 2.49 7.86 4.11
CA THR A 172 1.02 7.93 3.96
C THR A 172 0.59 7.78 2.51
N THR A 173 -0.67 7.39 2.30
CA THR A 173 -1.34 7.33 1.00
C THR A 173 -2.02 8.65 0.59
N ASN A 174 -1.62 9.79 1.14
CA ASN A 174 -2.27 11.08 0.93
C ASN A 174 -2.38 11.49 -0.55
N TRP A 175 -1.42 11.13 -1.38
CA TRP A 175 -1.46 11.45 -2.81
C TRP A 175 -2.57 10.71 -3.53
N ILE A 176 -2.72 9.41 -3.25
CA ILE A 176 -3.79 8.62 -3.83
C ILE A 176 -5.15 9.03 -3.26
N GLU A 177 -5.24 9.40 -1.97
CA GLU A 177 -6.48 9.91 -1.37
C GLU A 177 -6.94 11.22 -2.05
N ARG A 178 -6.02 12.13 -2.38
CA ARG A 178 -6.32 13.36 -3.12
C ARG A 178 -6.80 13.06 -4.54
N LEU A 179 -6.15 12.13 -5.24
CA LEU A 179 -6.58 11.69 -6.56
C LEU A 179 -7.97 11.05 -6.51
N GLN A 180 -8.25 10.22 -5.52
CA GLN A 180 -9.57 9.62 -5.32
C GLN A 180 -10.67 10.67 -5.07
N LYS A 181 -10.35 11.83 -4.45
CA LYS A 181 -11.31 12.93 -4.33
C LYS A 181 -11.70 13.50 -5.69
N ASP A 182 -10.71 13.68 -6.58
CA ASP A 182 -10.96 14.16 -7.94
C ASP A 182 -11.80 13.14 -8.72
N PHE A 183 -11.49 11.86 -8.64
CA PHE A 183 -12.27 10.79 -9.25
C PHE A 183 -13.71 10.74 -8.73
N ARG A 184 -13.90 10.83 -7.40
CA ARG A 184 -15.26 10.89 -6.82
C ARG A 184 -16.04 12.08 -7.34
N ARG A 185 -15.41 13.23 -7.56
CA ARG A 185 -16.07 14.42 -8.11
C ARG A 185 -16.68 14.13 -9.47
N VAL A 186 -15.90 13.55 -10.39
CA VAL A 186 -16.37 13.29 -11.77
C VAL A 186 -17.34 12.12 -11.87
N THR A 187 -17.18 11.08 -11.03
CA THR A 187 -18.06 9.91 -11.03
C THR A 187 -19.41 10.21 -10.36
N ARG A 188 -19.43 10.97 -9.26
CA ARG A 188 -20.68 11.31 -8.55
C ARG A 188 -21.62 12.18 -9.39
N MET A 189 -21.09 13.04 -10.25
CA MET A 189 -21.91 13.88 -11.14
C MET A 189 -22.78 13.05 -12.10
N ARG A 190 -22.44 11.80 -12.33
CA ARG A 190 -23.14 10.91 -13.26
C ARG A 190 -24.12 9.95 -12.57
N GLY A 191 -24.20 9.95 -11.24
CA GLY A 191 -25.03 9.04 -10.45
C GLY A 191 -24.53 7.61 -10.50
N ALA A 192 -24.69 6.93 -11.65
CA ALA A 192 -24.12 5.62 -11.96
C ALA A 192 -23.44 5.65 -13.32
N MET A 193 -22.37 4.89 -13.48
CA MET A 193 -21.65 4.78 -14.75
C MET A 193 -22.34 3.80 -15.70
N PRO A 194 -22.29 4.02 -17.03
CA PRO A 194 -22.98 3.17 -18.01
C PRO A 194 -22.56 1.70 -17.96
N ASN A 195 -21.26 1.45 -17.79
CA ASN A 195 -20.65 0.12 -17.70
C ASN A 195 -19.30 0.22 -16.97
N GLU A 196 -18.69 -0.93 -16.67
CA GLU A 196 -17.38 -1.01 -16.00
C GLU A 196 -16.23 -0.40 -16.81
N GLU A 197 -16.25 -0.48 -18.13
CA GLU A 197 -15.21 0.04 -19.02
C GLU A 197 -15.19 1.57 -19.06
N SER A 198 -16.33 2.21 -18.88
CA SER A 198 -16.43 3.67 -18.86
C SER A 198 -15.76 4.31 -17.64
N VAL A 199 -15.57 3.53 -16.57
CA VAL A 199 -14.94 4.04 -15.34
C VAL A 199 -13.45 4.28 -15.51
N PRO A 200 -12.62 3.30 -15.96
CA PRO A 200 -11.21 3.53 -16.23
C PRO A 200 -10.97 4.64 -17.26
N LEU A 201 -11.82 4.75 -18.29
CA LEU A 201 -11.72 5.82 -19.29
C LEU A 201 -11.91 7.21 -18.67
N LEU A 202 -12.96 7.40 -17.86
CA LEU A 202 -13.22 8.67 -17.20
C LEU A 202 -12.13 9.03 -16.17
N MET A 203 -11.72 8.04 -15.37
CA MET A 203 -10.69 8.22 -14.36
C MET A 203 -9.32 8.47 -15.00
N GLY A 204 -8.97 7.71 -16.05
CA GLY A 204 -7.75 7.88 -16.82
C GLY A 204 -7.68 9.28 -17.44
N LYS A 205 -8.73 9.73 -18.12
CA LYS A 205 -8.82 11.10 -18.65
C LYS A 205 -8.63 12.14 -17.53
N THR A 206 -9.30 11.97 -16.40
CA THR A 206 -9.14 12.88 -15.24
C THR A 206 -7.72 12.92 -14.71
N ALA A 207 -7.03 11.77 -14.69
CA ALA A 207 -5.64 11.68 -14.25
C ALA A 207 -4.68 12.35 -15.26
N MET A 208 -4.88 12.13 -16.57
CA MET A 208 -4.08 12.72 -17.63
C MET A 208 -4.19 14.24 -17.67
N ASP A 209 -5.38 14.79 -17.43
CA ASP A 209 -5.61 16.23 -17.39
C ASP A 209 -5.00 16.92 -16.16
N LYS A 210 -4.43 16.13 -15.22
CA LYS A 210 -3.90 16.66 -13.97
C LYS A 210 -2.50 17.27 -14.13
N LYS A 211 -2.45 18.53 -14.57
CA LYS A 211 -1.19 19.29 -14.79
C LYS A 211 -0.22 19.25 -13.59
N SER A 212 -0.72 19.07 -12.35
CA SER A 212 0.13 18.98 -11.16
C SER A 212 0.95 17.67 -11.13
N TYR A 213 0.59 16.65 -11.90
CA TYR A 213 1.33 15.39 -11.99
C TYR A 213 2.55 15.50 -12.91
N LEU A 214 2.51 16.40 -13.87
CA LEU A 214 3.65 16.72 -14.74
C LEU A 214 4.74 17.52 -14.01
N ARG A 215 4.44 18.08 -12.84
CA ARG A 215 5.44 18.79 -12.05
C ARG A 215 6.22 17.77 -11.23
N GLN A 216 7.53 17.91 -11.25
CA GLN A 216 8.43 17.12 -10.44
C GLN A 216 8.12 17.29 -8.95
N VAL A 217 8.24 16.21 -8.20
CA VAL A 217 8.18 16.24 -6.74
C VAL A 217 9.45 16.98 -6.26
N PRO A 218 9.30 18.11 -5.54
CA PRO A 218 10.46 18.93 -5.21
C PRO A 218 11.43 18.24 -4.25
N ARG A 219 12.71 18.55 -4.39
CA ARG A 219 13.80 18.24 -3.45
C ARG A 219 14.18 16.77 -3.25
N ILE A 220 13.88 15.88 -4.20
CA ILE A 220 14.20 14.46 -4.06
C ILE A 220 15.09 14.02 -5.19
N ASP A 221 16.22 13.41 -4.85
CA ASP A 221 16.89 12.47 -5.72
C ASP A 221 16.30 11.09 -5.43
N LEU A 222 15.40 10.63 -6.31
CA LEU A 222 14.69 9.36 -6.11
C LEU A 222 15.65 8.17 -6.30
N ASP A 223 16.68 8.30 -7.14
CA ASP A 223 17.62 7.22 -7.39
C ASP A 223 18.49 6.96 -6.16
N GLU A 224 19.00 8.02 -5.52
CA GLU A 224 19.83 7.88 -4.32
C GLU A 224 19.03 7.54 -3.07
N THR A 225 17.80 8.02 -2.95
CA THR A 225 17.03 7.90 -1.69
C THR A 225 16.05 6.74 -1.70
N LEU A 226 15.45 6.39 -2.85
CA LEU A 226 14.50 5.29 -2.97
C LEU A 226 15.10 3.99 -3.52
N PHE A 227 16.29 4.06 -4.13
CA PHE A 227 17.06 2.91 -4.57
C PHE A 227 18.46 2.96 -3.95
N PRO A 228 18.58 2.86 -2.61
CA PRO A 228 19.88 2.85 -1.97
C PRO A 228 20.75 1.74 -2.57
N PRO A 229 22.08 1.91 -2.66
CA PRO A 229 22.99 0.87 -3.16
C PRO A 229 22.70 -0.44 -2.44
N GLU A 230 22.83 -1.57 -3.14
CA GLU A 230 22.45 -2.92 -2.64
C GLU A 230 23.00 -3.29 -1.25
N LYS A 231 24.09 -2.64 -0.81
CA LYS A 231 24.68 -2.82 0.52
C LYS A 231 23.91 -2.13 1.67
N ALA A 232 23.01 -1.21 1.37
CA ALA A 232 22.26 -0.43 2.34
C ALA A 232 20.75 -0.71 2.35
N ALA A 233 20.22 -1.49 1.40
CA ALA A 233 18.85 -1.93 1.45
C ALA A 233 18.71 -2.87 2.65
N PRO A 234 17.95 -2.49 3.71
CA PRO A 234 17.56 -3.48 4.69
C PRO A 234 16.80 -4.54 3.91
N GLN A 235 17.35 -5.76 3.88
CA GLN A 235 16.53 -6.88 3.45
C GLN A 235 15.26 -6.79 4.28
N PRO A 236 14.07 -6.81 3.66
CA PRO A 236 12.87 -6.92 4.44
C PRO A 236 13.09 -8.11 5.37
N GLU A 237 13.11 -7.85 6.69
CA GLU A 237 13.09 -8.92 7.68
C GLU A 237 11.72 -9.60 7.63
N TYR A 238 11.37 -10.13 6.49
CA TYR A 238 10.35 -11.15 6.33
C TYR A 238 10.94 -12.48 6.80
N THR A 239 11.56 -12.44 8.00
CA THR A 239 11.86 -13.68 8.69
C THR A 239 10.52 -14.30 9.02
N THR A 240 10.28 -15.38 8.37
CA THR A 240 9.22 -16.38 8.46
C THR A 240 8.93 -16.89 9.88
N SER A 241 9.36 -16.22 10.92
CA SER A 241 9.13 -16.62 12.30
C SER A 241 8.06 -15.74 12.94
N GLY A 242 6.81 -16.14 12.84
CA GLY A 242 5.82 -15.83 13.83
C GLY A 242 4.51 -15.15 13.41
N CYS A 243 4.32 -14.75 12.16
CA CYS A 243 3.05 -14.21 11.69
C CYS A 243 2.44 -14.94 10.50
N TYR A 244 2.98 -16.08 10.15
CA TYR A 244 2.57 -16.86 8.99
C TYR A 244 1.76 -18.08 9.43
N ASP A 245 0.59 -18.27 8.82
CA ASP A 245 -0.14 -19.54 8.95
C ASP A 245 0.61 -20.61 8.13
N PRO A 246 1.15 -21.68 8.75
CA PRO A 246 1.88 -22.76 8.07
C PRO A 246 1.10 -23.36 6.90
N LYS A 247 -0.23 -23.38 6.96
CA LYS A 247 -1.10 -23.92 5.90
C LYS A 247 -1.06 -23.09 4.61
N LEU A 248 -0.83 -21.76 4.70
CA LEU A 248 -0.70 -20.92 3.50
C LEU A 248 0.61 -21.16 2.79
N ARG A 249 1.67 -21.52 3.51
CA ARG A 249 2.96 -21.91 2.93
C ARG A 249 2.86 -23.25 2.19
N GLU A 250 2.24 -24.25 2.79
CA GLU A 250 1.99 -25.55 2.14
C GLU A 250 1.17 -25.38 0.86
N LEU A 251 0.12 -24.56 0.88
CA LEU A 251 -0.71 -24.27 -0.30
C LEU A 251 0.07 -23.55 -1.40
N ALA A 252 0.95 -22.61 -1.05
CA ALA A 252 1.80 -21.91 -2.02
C ALA A 252 2.89 -22.84 -2.61
N GLU A 253 3.46 -23.73 -1.81
CA GLU A 253 4.42 -24.74 -2.27
C GLU A 253 3.76 -25.81 -3.16
N MET A 254 2.54 -26.22 -2.84
CA MET A 254 1.74 -27.11 -3.68
C MET A 254 1.33 -26.46 -5.01
N ALA A 255 1.00 -25.18 -5.01
CA ALA A 255 0.69 -24.45 -6.24
C ALA A 255 1.91 -24.31 -7.16
N ARG A 256 3.09 -24.07 -6.60
CA ARG A 256 4.37 -24.01 -7.37
C ARG A 256 4.76 -25.35 -7.96
N SER A 257 4.60 -26.43 -7.21
CA SER A 257 4.89 -27.78 -7.72
C SER A 257 3.89 -28.20 -8.80
N ALA A 258 2.64 -27.78 -8.72
CA ALA A 258 1.64 -28.05 -9.75
C ALA A 258 1.92 -27.28 -11.05
N SER A 259 2.43 -26.04 -10.97
CA SER A 259 2.81 -25.25 -12.15
C SER A 259 4.07 -25.79 -12.82
N ALA A 260 5.05 -26.27 -12.04
CA ALA A 260 6.28 -26.85 -12.58
C ALA A 260 6.05 -28.19 -13.31
N VAL A 261 5.02 -28.96 -12.93
CA VAL A 261 4.65 -30.22 -13.62
C VAL A 261 3.90 -29.96 -14.92
N ALA A 262 3.22 -28.81 -15.05
CA ALA A 262 2.48 -28.45 -16.26
C ALA A 262 3.37 -27.95 -17.41
N GLU A 263 4.59 -27.46 -17.12
CA GLU A 263 5.54 -27.02 -18.15
C GLU A 263 6.35 -28.16 -18.78
N ASP A 264 6.39 -29.36 -18.17
CA ASP A 264 7.11 -30.53 -18.71
C ASP A 264 6.29 -31.40 -19.67
N ASP A 265 4.99 -31.13 -19.86
CA ASP A 265 4.07 -31.97 -20.66
C ASP A 265 3.69 -31.34 -22.03
N GLU A 266 4.43 -30.37 -22.57
CA GLU A 266 4.26 -29.99 -23.97
C GLU A 266 4.88 -31.04 -24.90
N PRO A 267 4.09 -31.68 -25.78
CA PRO A 267 4.62 -32.65 -26.75
C PRO A 267 5.49 -31.93 -27.77
N LYS A 268 6.75 -32.33 -27.84
CA LYS A 268 7.66 -31.93 -28.93
C LYS A 268 7.06 -32.45 -30.25
N GLU A 269 6.41 -31.56 -31.02
CA GLU A 269 6.07 -31.87 -32.41
C GLU A 269 7.36 -31.99 -33.23
N ASN A 270 7.47 -33.17 -33.86
CA ASN A 270 8.46 -33.45 -34.91
C ASN A 270 8.05 -32.86 -36.26
#